data_9788c338b8233dbb73b36b02b408bf37
#
_entry.id   9788c338b8233dbb73b36b02b408bf37
#
_cell.length_a   1.000
_cell.length_b   1.000
_cell.length_c   1.000
_cell.angle_alpha   90.00
_cell.angle_beta   90.00
_cell.angle_gamma   90.00
#
_symmetry.space_group_name_H-M   'P 1'
#
loop_
_entity.id
_entity.type
_entity.pdbx_description
1 polymer ?
#
loop_
_entity_poly.entity_id
_entity_poly.type
_entity_poly.pdbx_seq_one_letter_code
_entity_poly.pdbx_strand_id
1 'polypeptide(L)'
;LYPIFPADDPAQVTAFTGLYWYVLPLPAGVVLLGTGWLFLRRARALTEQTPEIIGLWVALVLFGFGGVIGFFESSVDTRTPAHYHAELIGVTLVFMCLYFALFMPLLDRPVPARKWRIASYVLLGTGQLFHSLGLFSAGLDGVARKVAGGEQGLDSAAKLSSMALMGVGGLVAVIGGVIFVVLAARCLLIQPELAASDVAEHATDVA
;
A
#
# COMPACT_ATOMS: atom_id res chain seq x y z
N LEU A 1 2.44 -10.23 -27.87
CA LEU A 1 3.80 -10.61 -28.25
C LEU A 1 3.96 -12.13 -28.46
N TYR A 2 3.33 -12.99 -27.63
CA TYR A 2 3.41 -14.45 -27.79
C TYR A 2 2.96 -15.00 -29.17
N PRO A 3 1.98 -14.42 -29.87
CA PRO A 3 1.67 -14.85 -31.24
C PRO A 3 2.72 -14.42 -32.28
N ILE A 4 3.60 -13.47 -31.93
CA ILE A 4 4.56 -12.87 -32.87
C ILE A 4 5.94 -13.49 -32.73
N PHE A 5 6.35 -13.79 -31.49
CA PHE A 5 7.66 -14.35 -31.19
C PHE A 5 7.52 -15.70 -30.46
N PRO A 6 8.27 -16.74 -30.85
CA PRO A 6 8.43 -17.95 -30.06
C PRO A 6 8.96 -17.63 -28.65
N ALA A 7 8.61 -18.48 -27.67
CA ALA A 7 8.93 -18.23 -26.26
C ALA A 7 10.44 -18.22 -25.95
N ASP A 8 11.24 -18.87 -26.79
CA ASP A 8 12.68 -18.99 -26.71
C ASP A 8 13.44 -17.99 -27.60
N ASP A 9 12.72 -17.11 -28.32
CA ASP A 9 13.33 -16.09 -29.18
C ASP A 9 13.86 -14.91 -28.34
N PRO A 10 15.13 -14.54 -28.45
CA PRO A 10 15.69 -13.33 -27.81
C PRO A 10 14.93 -12.04 -28.14
N ALA A 11 14.30 -11.96 -29.32
CA ALA A 11 13.47 -10.83 -29.72
C ALA A 11 12.23 -10.67 -28.81
N GLN A 12 11.68 -11.77 -28.31
CA GLN A 12 10.59 -11.75 -27.33
C GLN A 12 11.02 -11.04 -26.03
N VAL A 13 12.17 -11.42 -25.49
CA VAL A 13 12.72 -10.80 -24.26
C VAL A 13 12.93 -9.31 -24.48
N THR A 14 13.52 -8.92 -25.62
CA THR A 14 13.75 -7.51 -25.96
C THR A 14 12.42 -6.73 -26.06
N ALA A 15 11.42 -7.31 -26.73
CA ALA A 15 10.11 -6.68 -26.90
C ALA A 15 9.37 -6.52 -25.54
N PHE A 16 9.41 -7.53 -24.68
CA PHE A 16 8.82 -7.44 -23.33
C PHE A 16 9.57 -6.45 -22.45
N THR A 17 10.88 -6.39 -22.52
CA THR A 17 11.69 -5.39 -21.80
C THR A 17 11.35 -3.98 -22.26
N GLY A 18 11.19 -3.76 -23.57
CA GLY A 18 10.73 -2.47 -24.10
C GLY A 18 9.31 -2.09 -23.61
N LEU A 19 8.38 -3.06 -23.61
CA LEU A 19 7.03 -2.87 -23.06
C LEU A 19 7.09 -2.47 -21.58
N TYR A 20 7.89 -3.18 -20.79
CA TYR A 20 8.07 -2.93 -19.37
C TYR A 20 8.60 -1.52 -19.09
N TRP A 21 9.66 -1.10 -19.76
CA TRP A 21 10.29 0.18 -19.48
C TRP A 21 9.58 1.40 -20.06
N TYR A 22 8.92 1.28 -21.20
CA TYR A 22 8.41 2.44 -21.94
C TYR A 22 6.89 2.52 -21.98
N VAL A 23 6.17 1.41 -21.83
CA VAL A 23 4.71 1.39 -21.99
C VAL A 23 4.00 1.25 -20.67
N LEU A 24 4.39 0.31 -19.81
CA LEU A 24 3.71 0.06 -18.53
C LEU A 24 3.73 1.25 -17.55
N PRO A 25 4.78 2.09 -17.46
CA PRO A 25 4.75 3.26 -16.58
C PRO A 25 3.77 4.34 -17.01
N LEU A 26 3.39 4.41 -18.30
CA LEU A 26 2.51 5.46 -18.81
C LEU A 26 1.11 5.46 -18.16
N PRO A 27 0.34 4.36 -18.17
CA PRO A 27 -0.98 4.36 -17.52
C PRO A 27 -0.88 4.58 -16.01
N ALA A 28 0.12 4.03 -15.34
CA ALA A 28 0.36 4.27 -13.92
C ALA A 28 0.64 5.76 -13.64
N GLY A 29 1.48 6.39 -14.45
CA GLY A 29 1.76 7.82 -14.37
C GLY A 29 0.52 8.69 -14.60
N VAL A 30 -0.31 8.37 -15.61
CA VAL A 30 -1.56 9.08 -15.89
C VAL A 30 -2.53 8.99 -14.71
N VAL A 31 -2.69 7.81 -14.13
CA VAL A 31 -3.57 7.61 -12.95
C VAL A 31 -3.03 8.38 -11.75
N LEU A 32 -1.74 8.28 -11.46
CA LEU A 32 -1.11 8.95 -10.31
C LEU A 32 -1.22 10.48 -10.43
N LEU A 33 -0.78 11.03 -11.57
CA LEU A 33 -0.78 12.47 -11.81
C LEU A 33 -2.22 13.04 -11.94
N GLY A 34 -3.10 12.32 -12.62
CA GLY A 34 -4.50 12.71 -12.79
C GLY A 34 -5.24 12.73 -11.46
N THR A 35 -5.11 11.67 -10.66
CA THR A 35 -5.72 11.59 -9.33
C THR A 35 -5.13 12.65 -8.40
N GLY A 36 -3.82 12.78 -8.36
CA GLY A 36 -3.13 13.80 -7.55
C GLY A 36 -3.58 15.22 -7.91
N TRP A 37 -3.70 15.54 -9.21
CA TRP A 37 -4.19 16.83 -9.68
C TRP A 37 -5.65 17.10 -9.29
N LEU A 38 -6.53 16.10 -9.41
CA LEU A 38 -7.92 16.21 -8.96
C LEU A 38 -8.01 16.49 -7.45
N PHE A 39 -7.21 15.79 -6.66
CA PHE A 39 -7.13 16.03 -5.22
C PHE A 39 -6.64 17.44 -4.89
N LEU A 40 -5.56 17.89 -5.52
CA LEU A 40 -5.02 19.25 -5.29
C LEU A 40 -6.03 20.34 -5.66
N ARG A 41 -6.77 20.17 -6.76
CA ARG A 41 -7.82 21.12 -7.15
C ARG A 41 -9.02 21.13 -6.20
N ARG A 42 -9.37 19.99 -5.64
CA ARG A 42 -10.52 19.83 -4.73
C ARG A 42 -10.16 19.93 -3.25
N ALA A 43 -8.88 20.07 -2.90
CA ALA A 43 -8.41 20.08 -1.52
C ALA A 43 -9.13 21.13 -0.65
N ARG A 44 -9.50 22.28 -1.21
CA ARG A 44 -10.25 23.32 -0.51
C ARG A 44 -11.73 22.98 -0.26
N ALA A 45 -12.32 22.11 -1.08
CA ALA A 45 -13.69 21.63 -0.92
C ALA A 45 -13.78 20.37 -0.02
N LEU A 46 -12.65 19.73 0.28
CA LEU A 46 -12.53 18.55 1.11
C LEU A 46 -12.24 18.90 2.58
N THR A 47 -12.76 20.02 3.06
CA THR A 47 -12.61 20.49 4.46
C THR A 47 -13.15 19.49 5.48
N GLU A 48 -14.06 18.60 5.10
CA GLU A 48 -14.42 17.40 5.85
C GLU A 48 -13.68 16.18 5.29
N GLN A 49 -12.41 16.04 5.66
CA GLN A 49 -11.62 14.88 5.24
C GLN A 49 -12.25 13.60 5.80
N THR A 50 -12.86 12.82 4.91
CA THR A 50 -13.25 11.47 5.25
C THR A 50 -11.99 10.62 5.46
N PRO A 51 -12.02 9.60 6.30
CA PRO A 51 -10.89 8.69 6.50
C PRO A 51 -10.32 8.15 5.19
N GLU A 52 -11.18 7.88 4.23
CA GLU A 52 -10.82 7.32 2.91
C GLU A 52 -9.98 8.28 2.08
N ILE A 53 -10.18 9.59 2.21
CA ILE A 53 -9.33 10.59 1.54
C ILE A 53 -7.91 10.54 2.11
N ILE A 54 -7.78 10.39 3.43
CA ILE A 54 -6.46 10.22 4.07
C ILE A 54 -5.80 8.94 3.55
N GLY A 55 -6.54 7.83 3.51
CA GLY A 55 -6.07 6.55 2.99
C GLY A 55 -5.63 6.64 1.53
N LEU A 56 -6.38 7.35 0.69
CA LEU A 56 -6.03 7.58 -0.72
C LEU A 56 -4.77 8.44 -0.88
N TRP A 57 -4.57 9.47 -0.05
CA TRP A 57 -3.32 10.24 -0.06
C TRP A 57 -2.12 9.37 0.28
N VAL A 58 -2.23 8.55 1.34
CA VAL A 58 -1.18 7.61 1.72
C VAL A 58 -0.91 6.60 0.60
N ALA A 59 -1.97 6.10 -0.05
CA ALA A 59 -1.87 5.19 -1.20
C ALA A 59 -1.13 5.84 -2.38
N LEU A 60 -1.48 7.08 -2.75
CA LEU A 60 -0.84 7.81 -3.84
C LEU A 60 0.65 8.06 -3.58
N VAL A 61 0.98 8.48 -2.35
CA VAL A 61 2.39 8.70 -1.95
C VAL A 61 3.18 7.41 -2.05
N LEU A 62 2.63 6.31 -1.51
CA LEU A 62 3.31 5.03 -1.50
C LEU A 62 3.45 4.42 -2.90
N PHE A 63 2.40 4.47 -3.71
CA PHE A 63 2.42 4.02 -5.10
C PHE A 63 3.38 4.85 -5.95
N GLY A 64 3.37 6.19 -5.80
CA GLY A 64 4.30 7.08 -6.48
C GLY A 64 5.76 6.84 -6.08
N PHE A 65 6.01 6.63 -4.79
CA PHE A 65 7.33 6.24 -4.29
C PHE A 65 7.79 4.92 -4.92
N GLY A 66 6.91 3.89 -4.91
CA GLY A 66 7.18 2.59 -5.55
C GLY A 66 7.54 2.74 -7.02
N GLY A 67 6.75 3.51 -7.77
CA GLY A 67 7.01 3.78 -9.19
C GLY A 67 8.36 4.46 -9.44
N VAL A 68 8.73 5.44 -8.60
CA VAL A 68 10.03 6.12 -8.73
C VAL A 68 11.20 5.16 -8.47
N ILE A 69 11.16 4.40 -7.38
CA ILE A 69 12.26 3.46 -7.06
C ILE A 69 12.32 2.30 -8.03
N GLY A 70 11.23 1.96 -8.74
CA GLY A 70 11.20 0.94 -9.78
C GLY A 70 12.17 1.21 -10.92
N PHE A 71 12.48 2.47 -11.23
CA PHE A 71 13.51 2.82 -12.21
C PHE A 71 14.94 2.48 -11.76
N PHE A 72 15.13 2.18 -10.48
CA PHE A 72 16.41 1.83 -9.87
C PHE A 72 16.47 0.37 -9.42
N GLU A 73 15.55 -0.47 -9.87
CA GLU A 73 15.49 -1.87 -9.44
C GLU A 73 16.71 -2.67 -9.96
N SER A 74 16.96 -3.80 -9.30
CA SER A 74 18.04 -4.72 -9.62
C SER A 74 17.57 -6.16 -9.46
N SER A 75 17.97 -7.02 -10.38
CA SER A 75 17.60 -8.44 -10.35
C SER A 75 18.24 -9.22 -9.19
N VAL A 76 19.27 -8.70 -8.54
CA VAL A 76 20.09 -9.44 -7.57
C VAL A 76 19.93 -8.98 -6.11
N ASP A 77 19.52 -7.75 -5.88
CA ASP A 77 19.44 -7.14 -4.54
C ASP A 77 18.02 -6.77 -4.08
N THR A 78 17.91 -6.15 -2.91
CA THR A 78 16.62 -5.83 -2.27
C THR A 78 15.91 -4.62 -2.87
N ARG A 79 16.41 -3.96 -3.92
CA ARG A 79 15.71 -2.84 -4.59
C ARG A 79 14.44 -3.29 -5.30
N THR A 80 14.45 -4.45 -5.96
CA THR A 80 13.23 -5.01 -6.59
C THR A 80 12.11 -5.27 -5.57
N PRO A 81 12.34 -5.99 -4.44
CA PRO A 81 11.29 -6.11 -3.42
C PRO A 81 10.84 -4.76 -2.85
N ALA A 82 11.72 -3.77 -2.70
CA ALA A 82 11.33 -2.43 -2.27
C ALA A 82 10.26 -1.80 -3.17
N HIS A 83 10.47 -1.86 -4.49
CA HIS A 83 9.54 -1.37 -5.50
C HIS A 83 8.17 -2.03 -5.39
N TYR A 84 8.09 -3.35 -5.55
CA TYR A 84 6.78 -4.00 -5.59
C TYR A 84 6.05 -3.98 -4.23
N HIS A 85 6.75 -3.96 -3.10
CA HIS A 85 6.11 -3.80 -1.80
C HIS A 85 5.41 -2.44 -1.68
N ALA A 86 6.03 -1.37 -2.13
CA ALA A 86 5.42 -0.05 -2.12
C ALA A 86 4.19 0.02 -3.05
N GLU A 87 4.30 -0.46 -4.28
CA GLU A 87 3.20 -0.41 -5.24
C GLU A 87 2.01 -1.28 -4.82
N LEU A 88 2.26 -2.55 -4.46
CA LEU A 88 1.20 -3.47 -4.07
C LEU A 88 0.41 -2.96 -2.85
N ILE A 89 1.09 -2.42 -1.84
CA ILE A 89 0.40 -1.88 -0.67
C ILE A 89 -0.27 -0.54 -0.99
N GLY A 90 0.28 0.27 -1.88
CA GLY A 90 -0.40 1.45 -2.41
C GLY A 90 -1.77 1.08 -3.01
N VAL A 91 -1.83 0.07 -3.87
CA VAL A 91 -3.07 -0.46 -4.44
C VAL A 91 -3.97 -1.08 -3.37
N THR A 92 -3.41 -1.84 -2.42
CA THR A 92 -4.16 -2.44 -1.30
C THR A 92 -4.88 -1.37 -0.48
N LEU A 93 -4.23 -0.25 -0.19
CA LEU A 93 -4.84 0.88 0.53
C LEU A 93 -6.05 1.45 -0.21
N VAL A 94 -6.01 1.55 -1.55
CA VAL A 94 -7.17 1.96 -2.35
C VAL A 94 -8.34 0.99 -2.15
N PHE A 95 -8.09 -0.32 -2.19
CA PHE A 95 -9.13 -1.32 -1.95
C PHE A 95 -9.66 -1.27 -0.51
N MET A 96 -8.82 -1.03 0.49
CA MET A 96 -9.25 -0.83 1.88
C MET A 96 -10.17 0.40 2.02
N CYS A 97 -9.86 1.50 1.33
CA CYS A 97 -10.72 2.68 1.29
C CYS A 97 -12.05 2.38 0.62
N LEU A 98 -12.05 1.71 -0.54
CA LEU A 98 -13.26 1.30 -1.25
C LEU A 98 -14.12 0.34 -0.42
N TYR A 99 -13.50 -0.52 0.37
CA TYR A 99 -14.21 -1.45 1.23
C TYR A 99 -15.14 -0.74 2.20
N PHE A 100 -14.68 0.30 2.89
CA PHE A 100 -15.50 1.05 3.83
C PHE A 100 -16.35 2.16 3.18
N ALA A 101 -15.89 2.74 2.06
CA ALA A 101 -16.62 3.81 1.39
C ALA A 101 -17.77 3.29 0.50
N LEU A 102 -17.62 2.09 -0.05
CA LEU A 102 -18.55 1.56 -1.05
C LEU A 102 -19.15 0.21 -0.63
N PHE A 103 -18.32 -0.80 -0.33
CA PHE A 103 -18.82 -2.16 -0.12
C PHE A 103 -19.66 -2.29 1.15
N MET A 104 -19.25 -1.70 2.26
CA MET A 104 -20.04 -1.78 3.50
C MET A 104 -21.40 -1.09 3.37
N PRO A 105 -21.52 0.14 2.86
CA PRO A 105 -22.80 0.77 2.59
C PRO A 105 -23.69 -0.01 1.62
N LEU A 106 -23.12 -0.58 0.54
CA LEU A 106 -23.87 -1.40 -0.42
C LEU A 106 -24.47 -2.68 0.18
N LEU A 107 -23.86 -3.19 1.25
CA LEU A 107 -24.32 -4.37 1.98
C LEU A 107 -25.17 -4.02 3.21
N ASP A 108 -25.56 -2.75 3.38
CA ASP A 108 -26.25 -2.22 4.57
C ASP A 108 -25.52 -2.60 5.87
N ARG A 109 -24.17 -2.56 5.86
CA ARG A 109 -23.35 -2.89 7.01
C ARG A 109 -22.80 -1.64 7.68
N PRO A 110 -22.66 -1.65 9.03
CA PRO A 110 -22.12 -0.51 9.76
C PRO A 110 -20.66 -0.24 9.37
N VAL A 111 -20.30 1.04 9.31
CA VAL A 111 -18.92 1.46 9.01
C VAL A 111 -18.21 1.79 10.34
N PRO A 112 -16.96 1.32 10.55
CA PRO A 112 -16.25 1.52 11.81
C PRO A 112 -15.96 2.99 12.11
N ALA A 113 -15.70 3.30 13.39
CA ALA A 113 -15.38 4.65 13.83
C ALA A 113 -14.19 5.23 13.05
N ARG A 114 -14.28 6.52 12.72
CA ARG A 114 -13.32 7.29 11.91
C ARG A 114 -11.85 7.06 12.33
N LYS A 115 -11.57 7.12 13.64
CA LYS A 115 -10.20 6.99 14.19
C LYS A 115 -9.54 5.67 13.86
N TRP A 116 -10.27 4.57 13.86
CA TRP A 116 -9.72 3.24 13.60
C TRP A 116 -9.46 3.00 12.11
N ARG A 117 -10.30 3.55 11.23
CA ARG A 117 -10.07 3.53 9.78
C ARG A 117 -8.79 4.31 9.43
N ILE A 118 -8.65 5.54 9.96
CA ILE A 118 -7.43 6.34 9.77
C ILE A 118 -6.20 5.59 10.30
N ALA A 119 -6.30 5.03 11.52
CA ALA A 119 -5.18 4.28 12.12
C ALA A 119 -4.74 3.11 11.22
N SER A 120 -5.69 2.32 10.67
CA SER A 120 -5.36 1.22 9.78
C SER A 120 -4.63 1.70 8.50
N TYR A 121 -5.12 2.76 7.85
CA TYR A 121 -4.51 3.29 6.62
C TYR A 121 -3.12 3.89 6.88
N VAL A 122 -3.00 4.72 7.92
CA VAL A 122 -1.76 5.42 8.23
C VAL A 122 -0.69 4.44 8.70
N LEU A 123 -1.01 3.51 9.61
CA LEU A 123 -0.04 2.53 10.09
C LEU A 123 0.41 1.57 8.98
N LEU A 124 -0.53 1.07 8.17
CA LEU A 124 -0.16 0.21 7.04
C LEU A 124 0.73 0.97 6.05
N GLY A 125 0.32 2.17 5.63
CA GLY A 125 1.04 2.91 4.60
C GLY A 125 2.38 3.45 5.06
N THR A 126 2.47 4.07 6.26
CA THR A 126 3.76 4.57 6.79
C THR A 126 4.70 3.44 7.15
N GLY A 127 4.18 2.36 7.73
CA GLY A 127 4.97 1.16 8.00
C GLY A 127 5.55 0.57 6.72
N GLN A 128 4.74 0.48 5.67
CA GLN A 128 5.19 -0.03 4.38
C GLN A 128 6.17 0.91 3.67
N LEU A 129 6.02 2.22 3.84
CA LEU A 129 6.99 3.19 3.33
C LEU A 129 8.37 2.97 3.97
N PHE A 130 8.43 2.83 5.30
CA PHE A 130 9.69 2.54 6.01
C PHE A 130 10.24 1.16 5.65
N HIS A 131 9.38 0.16 5.49
CA HIS A 131 9.78 -1.16 5.02
C HIS A 131 10.46 -1.09 3.65
N SER A 132 9.84 -0.43 2.70
CA SER A 132 10.36 -0.27 1.34
C SER A 132 11.61 0.62 1.28
N LEU A 133 11.67 1.70 2.07
CA LEU A 133 12.88 2.52 2.21
C LEU A 133 14.05 1.72 2.77
N GLY A 134 13.81 0.88 3.79
CA GLY A 134 14.82 0.02 4.35
C GLY A 134 15.35 -0.99 3.34
N LEU A 135 14.47 -1.66 2.59
CA LEU A 135 14.85 -2.58 1.50
C LEU A 135 15.62 -1.87 0.40
N PHE A 136 15.17 -0.68 -0.02
CA PHE A 136 15.81 0.08 -1.08
C PHE A 136 17.23 0.51 -0.67
N SER A 137 17.39 1.07 0.53
CA SER A 137 18.69 1.46 1.06
C SER A 137 19.63 0.27 1.23
N ALA A 138 19.14 -0.86 1.76
CA ALA A 138 19.93 -2.09 1.87
C ALA A 138 20.38 -2.60 0.49
N GLY A 139 19.52 -2.50 -0.53
CA GLY A 139 19.85 -2.88 -1.90
C GLY A 139 20.90 -1.98 -2.55
N LEU A 140 20.91 -0.68 -2.25
CA LEU A 140 21.97 0.24 -2.70
C LEU A 140 23.34 -0.16 -2.11
N ASP A 141 23.35 -0.70 -0.88
CA ASP A 141 24.54 -1.24 -0.23
C ASP A 141 24.86 -2.70 -0.64
N GLY A 142 24.12 -3.25 -1.63
CA GLY A 142 24.36 -4.58 -2.19
C GLY A 142 23.82 -5.75 -1.36
N VAL A 143 22.86 -5.55 -0.47
CA VAL A 143 22.22 -6.65 0.25
C VAL A 143 21.42 -7.50 -0.73
N ALA A 144 21.80 -8.78 -0.85
CA ALA A 144 21.18 -9.71 -1.77
C ALA A 144 19.74 -10.06 -1.36
N ARG A 145 18.86 -10.23 -2.37
CA ARG A 145 17.51 -10.75 -2.15
C ARG A 145 17.49 -12.28 -2.15
N LYS A 146 16.45 -12.87 -1.55
CA LYS A 146 16.22 -14.33 -1.51
C LYS A 146 17.31 -15.13 -0.78
N VAL A 147 18.06 -14.50 0.11
CA VAL A 147 19.05 -15.13 1.00
C VAL A 147 18.70 -14.82 2.45
N ALA A 148 19.22 -15.62 3.37
CA ALA A 148 18.96 -15.48 4.80
C ALA A 148 20.23 -15.68 5.62
N GLY A 149 20.22 -15.19 6.86
CA GLY A 149 21.35 -15.35 7.78
C GLY A 149 22.63 -14.71 7.28
N GLY A 150 23.76 -15.39 7.43
CA GLY A 150 25.09 -14.88 7.04
C GLY A 150 25.26 -14.54 5.57
N GLU A 151 24.49 -15.17 4.70
CA GLU A 151 24.53 -14.90 3.24
C GLU A 151 23.99 -13.52 2.86
N GLN A 152 23.25 -12.84 3.74
CA GLN A 152 22.81 -11.46 3.53
C GLN A 152 23.97 -10.47 3.57
N GLY A 153 25.11 -10.85 4.14
CA GLY A 153 26.31 -10.02 4.19
C GLY A 153 26.09 -8.68 4.92
N LEU A 154 25.41 -8.74 6.09
CA LEU A 154 25.15 -7.55 6.92
C LEU A 154 26.39 -7.14 7.73
N ASP A 155 27.45 -6.78 7.02
CA ASP A 155 28.80 -6.52 7.53
C ASP A 155 29.08 -5.05 7.84
N SER A 156 28.13 -4.16 7.61
CA SER A 156 28.24 -2.73 7.89
C SER A 156 27.07 -2.19 8.71
N ALA A 157 27.31 -1.11 9.44
CA ALA A 157 26.24 -0.42 10.19
C ALA A 157 25.15 0.11 9.27
N ALA A 158 25.48 0.52 8.04
CA ALA A 158 24.52 0.98 7.04
C ALA A 158 23.55 -0.14 6.64
N LYS A 159 24.06 -1.31 6.26
CA LYS A 159 23.22 -2.47 5.92
C LYS A 159 22.35 -2.91 7.10
N LEU A 160 22.93 -2.97 8.30
CA LEU A 160 22.19 -3.37 9.50
C LEU A 160 21.07 -2.38 9.84
N SER A 161 21.33 -1.07 9.79
CA SER A 161 20.32 -0.04 10.04
C SER A 161 19.21 -0.03 8.99
N SER A 162 19.54 -0.24 7.71
CA SER A 162 18.58 -0.35 6.62
C SER A 162 17.66 -1.56 6.80
N MET A 163 18.21 -2.72 7.15
CA MET A 163 17.42 -3.93 7.43
C MET A 163 16.61 -3.81 8.73
N ALA A 164 17.12 -3.09 9.75
CA ALA A 164 16.33 -2.79 10.95
C ALA A 164 15.15 -1.87 10.63
N LEU A 165 15.36 -0.84 9.81
CA LEU A 165 14.28 0.05 9.34
C LEU A 165 13.21 -0.75 8.58
N MET A 166 13.62 -1.67 7.68
CA MET A 166 12.73 -2.61 6.99
C MET A 166 11.90 -3.42 7.99
N GLY A 167 12.54 -4.01 9.01
CA GLY A 167 11.87 -4.84 10.01
C GLY A 167 10.86 -4.06 10.85
N VAL A 168 11.25 -2.89 11.38
CA VAL A 168 10.35 -2.01 12.16
C VAL A 168 9.20 -1.52 11.30
N GLY A 169 9.47 -1.09 10.07
CA GLY A 169 8.43 -0.68 9.13
C GLY A 169 7.44 -1.79 8.85
N GLY A 170 7.93 -3.00 8.59
CA GLY A 170 7.09 -4.18 8.39
C GLY A 170 6.19 -4.50 9.58
N LEU A 171 6.72 -4.41 10.82
CA LEU A 171 5.92 -4.61 12.03
C LEU A 171 4.79 -3.59 12.15
N VAL A 172 5.08 -2.30 11.92
CA VAL A 172 4.07 -1.22 11.94
C VAL A 172 3.01 -1.46 10.87
N ALA A 173 3.41 -1.87 9.66
CA ALA A 173 2.48 -2.21 8.58
C ALA A 173 1.56 -3.38 8.96
N VAL A 174 2.10 -4.42 9.56
CA VAL A 174 1.30 -5.58 10.03
C VAL A 174 0.25 -5.14 11.04
N ILE A 175 0.60 -4.28 12.00
CA ILE A 175 -0.38 -3.73 12.97
C ILE A 175 -1.52 -3.02 12.23
N GLY A 176 -1.22 -2.16 11.26
CA GLY A 176 -2.22 -1.48 10.44
C GLY A 176 -3.13 -2.43 9.67
N GLY A 177 -2.55 -3.48 9.07
CA GLY A 177 -3.28 -4.54 8.37
C GLY A 177 -4.17 -5.36 9.30
N VAL A 178 -3.70 -5.73 10.47
CA VAL A 178 -4.50 -6.47 11.49
C VAL A 178 -5.68 -5.63 11.95
N ILE A 179 -5.49 -4.33 12.22
CA ILE A 179 -6.60 -3.42 12.56
C ILE A 179 -7.65 -3.45 11.46
N PHE A 180 -7.25 -3.33 10.18
CA PHE A 180 -8.20 -3.37 9.07
C PHE A 180 -8.98 -4.69 9.02
N VAL A 181 -8.30 -5.83 9.11
CA VAL A 181 -8.94 -7.15 9.05
C VAL A 181 -9.95 -7.33 10.19
N VAL A 182 -9.59 -6.92 11.41
CA VAL A 182 -10.50 -6.97 12.56
C VAL A 182 -11.72 -6.07 12.34
N LEU A 183 -11.53 -4.85 11.86
CA LEU A 183 -12.63 -3.93 11.56
C LEU A 183 -13.54 -4.49 10.47
N ALA A 184 -12.97 -4.99 9.39
CA ALA A 184 -13.70 -5.57 8.27
C ALA A 184 -14.54 -6.79 8.70
N ALA A 185 -13.94 -7.69 9.47
CA ALA A 185 -14.63 -8.86 10.00
C ALA A 185 -15.79 -8.45 10.94
N ARG A 186 -15.55 -7.48 11.83
CA ARG A 186 -16.63 -6.98 12.72
C ARG A 186 -17.79 -6.40 11.95
N CYS A 187 -17.56 -5.59 10.93
CA CYS A 187 -18.62 -5.01 10.09
C CYS A 187 -19.45 -6.07 9.38
N LEU A 188 -18.84 -7.16 8.93
CA LEU A 188 -19.56 -8.26 8.29
C LEU A 188 -20.35 -9.12 9.28
N LEU A 189 -19.82 -9.32 10.49
CA LEU A 189 -20.41 -10.23 11.48
C LEU A 189 -21.48 -9.58 12.36
N ILE A 190 -21.43 -8.23 12.55
CA ILE A 190 -22.45 -7.52 13.34
C ILE A 190 -23.73 -7.43 12.51
N GLN A 191 -24.86 -7.90 13.09
CA GLN A 191 -26.16 -7.75 12.46
C GLN A 191 -26.63 -6.29 12.59
N PRO A 192 -27.26 -5.70 11.55
CA PRO A 192 -27.73 -4.31 11.57
C PRO A 192 -28.71 -4.01 12.71
N GLU A 193 -29.53 -4.97 13.08
CA GLU A 193 -30.53 -4.85 14.16
C GLU A 193 -29.89 -4.65 15.55
N LEU A 194 -28.75 -5.31 15.82
CA LEU A 194 -28.02 -5.15 17.08
C LEU A 194 -27.32 -3.78 17.17
N ALA A 195 -26.82 -3.27 16.05
CA ALA A 195 -26.20 -1.95 16.01
C ALA A 195 -27.21 -0.81 16.26
N ALA A 196 -28.45 -0.98 15.84
CA ALA A 196 -29.52 -0.01 16.09
C ALA A 196 -29.98 -0.02 17.56
N SER A 197 -30.00 -1.19 18.22
CA SER A 197 -30.36 -1.31 19.64
C SER A 197 -29.32 -0.67 20.57
N ASP A 198 -28.02 -0.86 20.30
CA ASP A 198 -26.93 -0.27 21.08
C ASP A 198 -26.90 1.27 20.99
N VAL A 199 -27.27 1.84 19.83
CA VAL A 199 -27.37 3.28 19.65
C VAL A 199 -28.60 3.85 20.40
N ALA A 200 -29.72 3.14 20.40
CA ALA A 200 -30.93 3.54 21.11
C ALA A 200 -30.74 3.48 22.62
N GLU A 201 -30.07 2.44 23.13
CA GLU A 201 -29.79 2.29 24.57
C GLU A 201 -28.83 3.38 25.08
N HIS A 202 -27.80 3.73 24.34
CA HIS A 202 -26.90 4.84 24.70
C HIS A 202 -27.57 6.22 24.64
N ALA A 203 -28.56 6.41 23.77
CA ALA A 203 -29.29 7.66 23.68
C ALA A 203 -30.25 7.86 24.87
N THR A 204 -30.74 6.78 25.47
CA THR A 204 -31.61 6.82 26.65
C THR A 204 -30.86 7.00 27.98
N ASP A 205 -29.58 6.59 28.03
CA ASP A 205 -28.73 6.77 29.22
C ASP A 205 -28.15 8.19 29.38
N VAL A 206 -28.31 9.06 28.37
CA VAL A 206 -27.79 10.45 28.37
C VAL A 206 -28.91 11.49 28.48
N ALA A 207 -30.17 11.08 28.49
CA ALA A 207 -31.36 11.93 28.67
C ALA A 207 -31.88 11.92 30.12
#